data_c081fd1d2d5b27346009aa14d87bb910
#
_entry.id   c081fd1d2d5b27346009aa14d87bb910
#
_cell.length_a   1.000
_cell.length_b   1.000
_cell.length_c   1.000
_cell.angle_alpha   90.00
_cell.angle_beta   90.00
_cell.angle_gamma   90.00
#
_symmetry.space_group_name_H-M   'P 1'
#
loop_
_entity.id
_entity.type
_entity.pdbx_description
1 polymer ?
#
loop_
_entity_poly.entity_id
_entity_poly.type
_entity_poly.pdbx_seq_one_letter_code
_entity_poly.pdbx_strand_id
1 'polypeptide(L)'
;SGFLAFIVAFFSTQAKLTLAPFDIPDARTEIVAGPYTEYSGVALMLFKLSQSMGMFILSWFLSTIFLGGLVIDFTNDAAIVLTSIMATLKLLAVLVFFTVIRSINPRARIDQGLRFFWLPLTLIAFIGLLLAYYFKM
;
A
#
# COMPACT_ATOMS: atom_id res chain seq x y z
N SER A 1 -2.41 -6.34 -17.91
CA SER A 1 -1.57 -5.18 -17.54
C SER A 1 -1.96 -4.64 -16.15
N GLY A 2 -3.23 -4.43 -15.84
CA GLY A 2 -3.70 -3.83 -14.58
C GLY A 2 -3.25 -4.57 -13.31
N PHE A 3 -3.23 -5.90 -13.32
CA PHE A 3 -2.77 -6.68 -12.16
C PHE A 3 -1.27 -6.48 -11.86
N LEU A 4 -0.42 -6.40 -12.89
CA LEU A 4 1.01 -6.12 -12.71
C LEU A 4 1.22 -4.70 -12.14
N ALA A 5 0.48 -3.73 -12.66
CA ALA A 5 0.51 -2.37 -12.14
C ALA A 5 0.03 -2.29 -10.68
N PHE A 6 -0.98 -3.09 -10.30
CA PHE A 6 -1.43 -3.19 -8.91
C PHE A 6 -0.31 -3.71 -7.99
N ILE A 7 0.41 -4.77 -8.38
CA ILE A 7 1.53 -5.31 -7.58
C ILE A 7 2.60 -4.23 -7.37
N VAL A 8 3.00 -3.54 -8.44
CA VAL A 8 4.02 -2.48 -8.36
C VAL A 8 3.55 -1.34 -7.45
N ALA A 9 2.32 -0.86 -7.63
CA ALA A 9 1.74 0.20 -6.82
C ALA A 9 1.61 -0.21 -5.34
N PHE A 10 1.24 -1.46 -5.08
CA PHE A 10 1.10 -1.99 -3.72
C PHE A 10 2.44 -1.98 -2.96
N PHE A 11 3.51 -2.53 -3.55
CA PHE A 11 4.84 -2.53 -2.90
C PHE A 11 5.41 -1.11 -2.78
N SER A 12 5.18 -0.26 -3.76
CA SER A 12 5.62 1.14 -3.70
C SER A 12 4.91 1.92 -2.58
N THR A 13 3.61 1.70 -2.38
CA THR A 13 2.86 2.31 -1.28
C THR A 13 3.31 1.77 0.07
N GLN A 14 3.63 0.48 0.18
CA GLN A 14 4.14 -0.10 1.41
C GLN A 14 5.50 0.48 1.81
N ALA A 15 6.39 0.67 0.85
CA ALA A 15 7.67 1.33 1.09
C ALA A 15 7.50 2.81 1.48
N LYS A 16 6.58 3.53 0.84
CA LYS A 16 6.27 4.93 1.16
C LYS A 16 5.77 5.10 2.59
N LEU A 17 4.99 4.14 3.09
CA LEU A 17 4.46 4.15 4.46
C LEU A 17 5.46 3.65 5.50
N THR A 18 6.70 3.34 5.10
CA THR A 18 7.71 2.74 5.98
C THR A 18 7.19 1.54 6.78
N LEU A 19 6.37 0.72 6.13
CA LEU A 19 5.84 -0.50 6.74
C LEU A 19 6.79 -1.67 6.51
N ALA A 20 6.90 -2.57 7.49
CA ALA A 20 7.66 -3.81 7.28
C ALA A 20 7.14 -4.54 6.02
N PRO A 21 8.03 -5.09 5.17
CA PRO A 21 9.48 -5.29 5.32
C PRO A 21 10.37 -4.07 4.99
N PHE A 22 9.83 -2.97 4.49
CA PHE A 22 10.57 -1.80 4.02
C PHE A 22 10.69 -0.67 5.09
N ASP A 23 10.64 -1.04 6.36
CA ASP A 23 10.79 -0.16 7.53
C ASP A 23 12.27 0.25 7.76
N ILE A 24 12.96 0.66 6.69
CA ILE A 24 14.39 0.98 6.71
C ILE A 24 14.67 2.28 7.49
N PRO A 25 13.89 3.37 7.32
CA PRO A 25 14.13 4.62 8.05
C PRO A 25 13.76 4.54 9.52
N ASP A 26 12.82 3.67 9.89
CA ASP A 26 12.26 3.56 11.25
C ASP A 26 12.99 2.53 12.14
N ALA A 27 14.23 2.19 11.84
CA ALA A 27 15.07 1.16 12.45
C ALA A 27 15.07 1.17 14.00
N ARG A 28 13.93 0.89 14.61
CA ARG A 28 13.64 1.01 16.05
C ARG A 28 14.54 0.16 16.94
N THR A 29 15.02 -0.95 16.41
CA THR A 29 15.87 -1.90 17.13
C THR A 29 17.36 -1.68 16.88
N GLU A 30 17.73 -1.09 15.74
CA GLU A 30 19.13 -0.92 15.33
C GLU A 30 19.67 0.47 15.66
N ILE A 31 18.81 1.51 15.67
CA ILE A 31 19.17 2.90 15.91
C ILE A 31 18.27 3.47 17.02
N VAL A 32 18.28 2.89 18.22
CA VAL A 32 17.59 3.39 19.43
C VAL A 32 16.36 4.25 19.10
N ALA A 33 15.29 3.62 18.60
CA ALA A 33 14.00 4.24 18.21
C ALA A 33 14.02 5.19 16.97
N GLY A 34 15.13 5.27 16.21
CA GLY A 34 15.19 6.01 14.95
C GLY A 34 14.91 7.51 15.11
N PRO A 35 14.28 8.14 14.10
CA PRO A 35 14.00 9.58 14.10
C PRO A 35 13.02 10.02 15.19
N TYR A 36 12.33 9.09 15.85
CA TYR A 36 11.33 9.39 16.89
C TYR A 36 11.90 9.42 18.31
N THR A 37 13.21 9.28 18.51
CA THR A 37 13.85 9.25 19.83
C THR A 37 13.67 10.54 20.62
N GLU A 38 13.65 11.67 19.91
CA GLU A 38 13.52 13.01 20.51
C GLU A 38 12.05 13.40 20.76
N TYR A 39 11.10 12.68 20.17
CA TYR A 39 9.70 13.02 20.27
C TYR A 39 9.00 12.19 21.34
N SER A 40 8.34 12.87 22.28
CA SER A 40 7.54 12.26 23.34
C SER A 40 6.12 12.85 23.38
N GLY A 41 5.20 12.14 24.01
CA GLY A 41 3.84 12.63 24.22
C GLY A 41 3.04 12.88 22.93
N VAL A 42 2.50 14.09 22.79
CA VAL A 42 1.57 14.47 21.73
C VAL A 42 2.24 14.41 20.34
N ALA A 43 3.49 14.85 20.23
CA ALA A 43 4.21 14.85 18.95
C ALA A 43 4.38 13.43 18.39
N LEU A 44 4.81 12.48 19.22
CA LEU A 44 4.94 11.07 18.83
C LEU A 44 3.57 10.47 18.42
N MET A 45 2.51 10.83 19.15
CA MET A 45 1.15 10.38 18.82
C MET A 45 0.71 10.88 17.45
N LEU A 46 0.99 12.14 17.12
CA LEU A 46 0.64 12.71 15.80
C LEU A 46 1.37 12.00 14.66
N PHE A 47 2.66 11.66 14.81
CA PHE A 47 3.38 10.88 13.80
C PHE A 47 2.78 9.49 13.58
N LYS A 48 2.46 8.77 14.64
CA LYS A 48 1.81 7.45 14.55
C LYS A 48 0.41 7.53 13.94
N LEU A 49 -0.35 8.57 14.30
CA LEU A 49 -1.66 8.83 13.73
C LEU A 49 -1.56 9.11 12.22
N SER A 50 -0.61 9.97 11.82
CA SER A 50 -0.35 10.27 10.41
C SER A 50 -0.01 9.02 9.61
N GLN A 51 0.82 8.11 10.14
CA GLN A 51 1.17 6.85 9.50
C GLN A 51 -0.05 5.92 9.33
N SER A 52 -0.90 5.81 10.35
CA SER A 52 -2.12 4.99 10.28
C SER A 52 -3.16 5.57 9.33
N MET A 53 -3.35 6.90 9.33
CA MET A 53 -4.21 7.58 8.35
C MET A 53 -3.68 7.42 6.92
N GLY A 54 -2.35 7.52 6.73
CA GLY A 54 -1.70 7.27 5.45
C GLY A 54 -1.97 5.87 4.92
N MET A 55 -1.92 4.85 5.78
CA MET A 55 -2.24 3.48 5.41
C MET A 55 -3.70 3.34 4.94
N PHE A 56 -4.65 3.99 5.62
CA PHE A 56 -6.06 3.98 5.22
C PHE A 56 -6.27 4.69 3.87
N ILE A 57 -5.72 5.89 3.70
CA ILE A 57 -5.87 6.69 2.48
C ILE A 57 -5.26 5.98 1.26
N LEU A 58 -4.06 5.41 1.40
CA LEU A 58 -3.41 4.70 0.30
C LEU A 58 -4.09 3.38 -0.04
N SER A 59 -4.67 2.68 0.94
CA SER A 59 -5.51 1.50 0.68
C SER A 59 -6.76 1.87 -0.10
N TRP A 60 -7.41 2.98 0.26
CA TRP A 60 -8.55 3.52 -0.49
C TRP A 60 -8.15 3.89 -1.92
N PHE A 61 -7.03 4.58 -2.09
CA PHE A 61 -6.50 4.97 -3.39
C PHE A 61 -6.23 3.76 -4.30
N LEU A 62 -5.58 2.72 -3.78
CA LEU A 62 -5.35 1.47 -4.51
C LEU A 62 -6.66 0.77 -4.89
N SER A 63 -7.62 0.73 -3.95
CA SER A 63 -8.92 0.14 -4.20
C SER A 63 -9.68 0.87 -5.31
N THR A 64 -9.63 2.22 -5.32
CA THR A 64 -10.32 3.01 -6.35
C THR A 64 -9.70 2.84 -7.73
N ILE A 65 -8.40 2.82 -7.85
CA ILE A 65 -7.73 2.74 -9.16
C ILE A 65 -7.79 1.33 -9.76
N PHE A 66 -7.52 0.31 -8.95
CA PHE A 66 -7.31 -1.06 -9.48
C PHE A 66 -8.52 -1.97 -9.31
N LEU A 67 -9.37 -1.75 -8.32
CA LEU A 67 -10.55 -2.59 -8.05
C LEU A 67 -11.87 -1.95 -8.52
N GLY A 68 -11.79 -0.90 -9.35
CA GLY A 68 -12.96 -0.28 -9.99
C GLY A 68 -13.71 0.71 -9.09
N GLY A 69 -13.10 1.18 -8.00
CA GLY A 69 -13.62 2.29 -7.21
C GLY A 69 -14.96 2.06 -6.51
N LEU A 70 -15.52 3.18 -6.09
CA LEU A 70 -16.88 3.30 -5.59
C LEU A 70 -17.82 3.53 -6.77
N VAL A 71 -18.26 2.46 -7.44
CA VAL A 71 -19.36 2.58 -8.40
C VAL A 71 -20.65 2.42 -7.60
N ILE A 72 -21.28 3.55 -7.26
CA ILE A 72 -22.58 3.54 -6.59
C ILE A 72 -23.66 3.67 -7.66
N ASP A 73 -24.43 2.61 -7.84
CA ASP A 73 -25.59 2.63 -8.71
C ASP A 73 -26.79 3.20 -7.96
N PHE A 74 -27.19 4.40 -8.37
CA PHE A 74 -28.34 5.11 -7.76
C PHE A 74 -29.72 4.69 -8.33
N THR A 75 -29.78 3.57 -9.02
CA THR A 75 -31.02 3.11 -9.66
C THR A 75 -32.07 2.59 -8.69
N ASN A 76 -31.64 1.93 -7.60
CA ASN A 76 -32.52 1.36 -6.59
C ASN A 76 -31.83 1.39 -5.21
N ASP A 77 -32.60 1.53 -4.13
CA ASP A 77 -32.08 1.53 -2.77
C ASP A 77 -31.31 0.25 -2.42
N ALA A 78 -31.75 -0.90 -2.90
CA ALA A 78 -31.04 -2.17 -2.74
C ALA A 78 -29.70 -2.20 -3.47
N ALA A 79 -29.60 -1.58 -4.66
CA ALA A 79 -28.37 -1.49 -5.42
C ALA A 79 -27.34 -0.57 -4.72
N ILE A 80 -27.78 0.53 -4.13
CA ILE A 80 -26.93 1.44 -3.33
C ILE A 80 -26.30 0.70 -2.15
N VAL A 81 -27.10 -0.05 -1.42
CA VAL A 81 -26.62 -0.83 -0.26
C VAL A 81 -25.61 -1.90 -0.70
N LEU A 82 -25.91 -2.64 -1.77
CA LEU A 82 -25.03 -3.70 -2.25
C LEU A 82 -23.68 -3.13 -2.75
N THR A 83 -23.70 -2.06 -3.53
CA THR A 83 -22.49 -1.44 -4.07
C THR A 83 -21.63 -0.79 -2.98
N SER A 84 -22.24 -0.21 -1.94
CA SER A 84 -21.51 0.33 -0.80
C SER A 84 -20.84 -0.77 0.05
N ILE A 85 -21.53 -1.90 0.24
CA ILE A 85 -20.95 -3.07 0.93
C ILE A 85 -19.76 -3.62 0.14
N MET A 86 -19.91 -3.79 -1.18
CA MET A 86 -18.83 -4.28 -2.04
C MET A 86 -17.62 -3.34 -2.03
N ALA A 87 -17.82 -2.04 -2.05
CA ALA A 87 -16.75 -1.04 -1.96
C ALA A 87 -15.99 -1.12 -0.62
N THR A 88 -16.73 -1.25 0.48
CA THR A 88 -16.15 -1.40 1.83
C THR A 88 -15.37 -2.70 1.94
N LEU A 89 -15.88 -3.78 1.37
CA LEU A 89 -15.22 -5.08 1.38
C LEU A 89 -13.91 -5.08 0.58
N LYS A 90 -13.88 -4.42 -0.58
CA LYS A 90 -12.64 -4.21 -1.36
C LYS A 90 -11.58 -3.43 -0.57
N LEU A 91 -11.99 -2.35 0.11
CA LEU A 91 -11.11 -1.56 0.96
C LEU A 91 -10.53 -2.41 2.10
N LEU A 92 -11.39 -3.15 2.81
CA LEU A 92 -10.97 -4.05 3.90
C LEU A 92 -10.01 -5.13 3.39
N ALA A 93 -10.26 -5.70 2.23
CA ALA A 93 -9.37 -6.70 1.63
C ALA A 93 -7.95 -6.13 1.40
N VAL A 94 -7.83 -4.92 0.86
CA VAL A 94 -6.52 -4.26 0.67
C VAL A 94 -5.85 -3.96 2.01
N LEU A 95 -6.59 -3.46 3.01
CA LEU A 95 -6.06 -3.21 4.36
C LEU A 95 -5.57 -4.49 5.05
N VAL A 96 -6.35 -5.57 4.96
CA VAL A 96 -5.95 -6.87 5.49
C VAL A 96 -4.69 -7.37 4.78
N PHE A 97 -4.60 -7.20 3.47
CA PHE A 97 -3.42 -7.59 2.70
C PHE A 97 -2.16 -6.82 3.13
N PHE A 98 -2.26 -5.51 3.37
CA PHE A 98 -1.17 -4.72 3.96
C PHE A 98 -0.75 -5.23 5.33
N THR A 99 -1.71 -5.50 6.21
CA THR A 99 -1.43 -5.99 7.57
C THR A 99 -0.83 -7.39 7.58
N VAL A 100 -1.29 -8.27 6.73
CA VAL A 100 -0.75 -9.64 6.58
C VAL A 100 0.71 -9.59 6.11
N ILE A 101 1.02 -8.83 5.07
CA ILE A 101 2.39 -8.71 4.59
C ILE A 101 3.31 -8.09 5.65
N ARG A 102 2.84 -7.06 6.35
CA ARG A 102 3.57 -6.44 7.47
C ARG A 102 3.85 -7.43 8.60
N SER A 103 2.94 -8.37 8.86
CA SER A 103 3.05 -9.33 9.96
C SER A 103 3.93 -10.54 9.62
N ILE A 104 3.87 -11.02 8.38
CA ILE A 104 4.56 -12.26 7.95
C ILE A 104 6.02 -11.98 7.58
N ASN A 105 6.30 -10.85 6.94
CA ASN A 105 7.63 -10.59 6.41
C ASN A 105 8.57 -10.04 7.48
N PRO A 106 9.76 -10.63 7.61
CA PRO A 106 10.82 -10.07 8.43
C PRO A 106 11.33 -8.77 7.79
N ARG A 107 12.01 -7.98 8.57
CA ARG A 107 12.59 -6.71 8.14
C ARG A 107 13.66 -6.91 7.06
N ALA A 108 13.58 -6.15 5.98
CA ALA A 108 14.58 -6.18 4.91
C ALA A 108 15.76 -5.25 5.24
N ARG A 109 16.99 -5.69 4.91
CA ARG A 109 18.18 -4.82 4.94
C ARG A 109 18.12 -3.82 3.78
N ILE A 110 18.79 -2.68 3.93
CA ILE A 110 18.86 -1.62 2.89
C ILE A 110 19.25 -2.18 1.53
N ASP A 111 20.29 -3.02 1.48
CA ASP A 111 20.77 -3.62 0.23
C ASP A 111 19.73 -4.55 -0.41
N GLN A 112 18.99 -5.29 0.41
CA GLN A 112 17.91 -6.18 -0.07
C GLN A 112 16.72 -5.36 -0.59
N GLY A 113 16.33 -4.30 0.12
CA GLY A 113 15.29 -3.39 -0.30
C GLY A 113 15.62 -2.72 -1.64
N LEU A 114 16.82 -2.15 -1.77
CA LEU A 114 17.27 -1.54 -3.01
C LEU A 114 17.28 -2.53 -4.19
N ARG A 115 17.84 -3.73 -3.99
CA ARG A 115 17.84 -4.77 -5.03
C ARG A 115 16.43 -5.20 -5.42
N PHE A 116 15.50 -5.28 -4.47
CA PHE A 116 14.12 -5.64 -4.73
C PHE A 116 13.40 -4.58 -5.57
N PHE A 117 13.59 -3.29 -5.27
CA PHE A 117 12.97 -2.22 -6.05
C PHE A 117 13.59 -2.05 -7.42
N TRP A 118 14.93 -2.11 -7.53
CA TRP A 118 15.64 -1.85 -8.80
C TRP A 118 15.56 -3.01 -9.79
N LEU A 119 15.57 -4.26 -9.36
CA LEU A 119 15.58 -5.40 -10.27
C LEU A 119 14.18 -5.95 -10.52
N PRO A 120 13.53 -6.70 -9.60
CA PRO A 120 12.26 -7.34 -9.92
C PRO A 120 11.12 -6.36 -10.09
N LEU A 121 11.02 -5.32 -9.27
CA LEU A 121 9.87 -4.41 -9.32
C LEU A 121 9.89 -3.52 -10.56
N THR A 122 11.04 -3.00 -10.94
CA THR A 122 11.19 -2.23 -12.20
C THR A 122 10.97 -3.09 -13.43
N LEU A 123 11.44 -4.34 -13.46
CA LEU A 123 11.17 -5.27 -14.55
C LEU A 123 9.66 -5.56 -14.69
N ILE A 124 8.98 -5.84 -13.59
CA ILE A 124 7.52 -6.05 -13.60
C ILE A 124 6.79 -4.81 -14.10
N ALA A 125 7.20 -3.62 -13.66
CA ALA A 125 6.62 -2.35 -14.13
C ALA A 125 6.81 -2.16 -15.63
N PHE A 126 8.01 -2.43 -16.13
CA PHE A 126 8.34 -2.30 -17.56
C PHE A 126 7.54 -3.31 -18.41
N ILE A 127 7.47 -4.56 -18.00
CA ILE A 127 6.64 -5.59 -18.66
C ILE A 127 5.16 -5.17 -18.65
N GLY A 128 4.66 -4.68 -17.52
CA GLY A 128 3.29 -4.18 -17.39
C GLY A 128 2.99 -3.04 -18.36
N LEU A 129 3.94 -2.13 -18.56
CA LEU A 129 3.83 -1.01 -19.48
C LEU A 129 3.85 -1.48 -20.93
N LEU A 130 4.74 -2.40 -21.31
CA LEU A 130 4.78 -2.99 -22.65
C LEU A 130 3.48 -3.73 -22.99
N LEU A 131 2.97 -4.53 -22.05
CA LEU A 131 1.69 -5.22 -22.24
C LEU A 131 0.53 -4.22 -22.38
N ALA A 132 0.52 -3.13 -21.62
CA ALA A 132 -0.50 -2.10 -21.73
C ALA A 132 -0.47 -1.42 -23.11
N TYR A 133 0.73 -1.17 -23.62
CA TYR A 133 0.92 -0.60 -24.96
C TYR A 133 0.45 -1.56 -26.06
N TYR A 134 0.84 -2.83 -25.98
CA TYR A 134 0.49 -3.83 -26.97
C TYR A 134 -1.02 -4.15 -27.02
N PHE A 135 -1.68 -4.20 -25.86
CA PHE A 135 -3.12 -4.45 -25.80
C PHE A 135 -3.99 -3.22 -26.08
N LYS A 136 -3.40 -2.04 -26.20
CA LYS A 136 -4.13 -0.81 -26.59
C LYS A 136 -4.17 -0.62 -28.10
N MET A 137 -3.31 -1.32 -28.83
CA MET A 137 -3.33 -1.40 -30.30
C MET A 137 -4.28 -2.49 -30.80
#